data_9aa5f66acd6e3eadd315c312659ec1c5
#
_entry.id   9aa5f66acd6e3eadd315c312659ec1c5
#
_cell.length_a   1.000
_cell.length_b   1.000
_cell.length_c   1.000
_cell.angle_alpha   90.00
_cell.angle_beta   90.00
_cell.angle_gamma   90.00
#
_symmetry.space_group_name_H-M   'P 1'
#
loop_
_entity.id
_entity.type
_entity.pdbx_description
1 polymer ?
#
loop_
_entity_poly.entity_id
_entity_poly.type
_entity_poly.pdbx_seq_one_letter_code
_entity_poly.pdbx_strand_id
1 'polypeptide(L)'
;MSVDPITCHILDTCLGKPAAGVTCSIYYLSPLVDDKSNAAAYDLEEPASPFAMSKTDNDGRIKQWVINPKLDSTVKSTLKLYDGRWHELTPGIYKIKFLTGKYFHELNETSRTFFPFVEITFQIDNPPDHHYHVPLLLSNHSYSTYRGS
;
A
#
# COMPACT_ATOMS: atom_id res chain seq x y z
N MET A 1 -1.25 -13.55 16.05
CA MET A 1 -1.77 -12.29 15.51
C MET A 1 -1.93 -12.42 14.00
N SER A 2 -3.11 -12.13 13.50
CA SER A 2 -3.37 -12.23 12.06
C SER A 2 -2.73 -11.07 11.31
N VAL A 3 -2.46 -11.29 10.03
CA VAL A 3 -2.03 -10.25 9.11
C VAL A 3 -3.17 -9.93 8.15
N ASP A 4 -3.18 -8.71 7.64
CA ASP A 4 -4.17 -8.31 6.64
C ASP A 4 -3.87 -8.99 5.29
N PRO A 5 -4.85 -9.04 4.38
CA PRO A 5 -4.68 -9.69 3.08
C PRO A 5 -3.61 -9.07 2.20
N ILE A 6 -3.33 -7.78 2.39
CA ILE A 6 -2.24 -7.08 1.69
C ILE A 6 -1.30 -6.52 2.75
N THR A 7 -0.02 -6.81 2.60
CA THR A 7 1.03 -6.30 3.50
C THR A 7 2.12 -5.67 2.67
N CYS A 8 3.02 -4.91 3.32
CA CYS A 8 4.17 -4.33 2.64
C CYS A 8 5.40 -4.37 3.51
N HIS A 9 6.55 -4.08 2.88
CA HIS A 9 7.84 -4.13 3.55
C HIS A 9 8.79 -3.19 2.82
N ILE A 10 9.51 -2.37 3.56
CA ILE A 10 10.46 -1.41 2.97
C ILE A 10 11.86 -1.70 3.46
N LEU A 11 12.78 -1.91 2.53
CA LEU A 11 14.20 -2.00 2.80
C LEU A 11 14.86 -0.71 2.32
N ASP A 12 15.53 0.00 3.23
CA ASP A 12 16.39 1.14 2.88
C ASP A 12 17.73 0.57 2.41
N THR A 13 17.94 0.60 1.09
CA THR A 13 19.13 -0.01 0.49
C THR A 13 20.38 0.86 0.69
N CYS A 14 20.22 2.14 1.05
CA CYS A 14 21.35 2.99 1.38
C CYS A 14 21.97 2.58 2.73
N LEU A 15 21.14 2.24 3.69
CA LEU A 15 21.58 1.80 5.02
C LEU A 15 21.73 0.28 5.12
N GLY A 16 21.10 -0.48 4.22
CA GLY A 16 21.04 -1.92 4.31
C GLY A 16 20.17 -2.39 5.48
N LYS A 17 19.15 -1.62 5.84
CA LYS A 17 18.29 -1.87 7.00
C LYS A 17 16.82 -1.65 6.65
N PRO A 18 15.90 -2.26 7.42
CA PRO A 18 14.48 -1.95 7.27
C PRO A 18 14.20 -0.47 7.49
N ALA A 19 13.28 0.09 6.70
CA ALA A 19 12.86 1.48 6.87
C ALA A 19 11.68 1.52 7.84
N ALA A 20 11.96 1.88 9.08
CA ALA A 20 10.95 1.97 10.14
C ALA A 20 10.27 3.35 10.16
N GLY A 21 9.01 3.38 10.55
CA GLY A 21 8.28 4.63 10.74
C GLY A 21 7.83 5.32 9.46
N VAL A 22 7.80 4.62 8.33
CA VAL A 22 7.32 5.18 7.07
C VAL A 22 5.80 5.15 7.04
N THR A 23 5.19 6.32 6.88
CA THR A 23 3.73 6.43 6.74
C THR A 23 3.32 5.93 5.35
N CYS A 24 2.36 5.02 5.34
CA CYS A 24 1.84 4.45 4.10
C CYS A 24 0.31 4.53 4.09
N SER A 25 -0.25 4.71 2.91
CA SER A 25 -1.69 4.76 2.69
C SER A 25 -2.05 3.77 1.60
N ILE A 26 -3.17 3.08 1.76
CA ILE A 26 -3.65 2.13 0.76
C ILE A 26 -5.00 2.56 0.21
N TYR A 27 -5.14 2.47 -1.12
CA TYR A 27 -6.31 2.93 -1.86
C TYR A 27 -6.88 1.77 -2.68
N TYR A 28 -8.19 1.76 -2.83
CA TYR A 28 -8.86 0.89 -3.78
C TYR A 28 -9.31 1.77 -4.95
N LEU A 29 -8.75 1.51 -6.13
CA LEU A 29 -8.96 2.38 -7.28
C LEU A 29 -10.17 1.97 -8.10
N SER A 30 -10.34 0.68 -8.36
CA SER A 30 -11.49 0.20 -9.15
C SER A 30 -11.64 -1.31 -9.06
N PRO A 31 -12.85 -1.83 -9.33
CA PRO A 31 -13.00 -3.26 -9.58
C PRO A 31 -12.35 -3.64 -10.91
N LEU A 32 -12.21 -4.93 -11.16
CA LEU A 32 -11.79 -5.43 -12.47
C LEU A 32 -12.93 -5.29 -13.47
N VAL A 33 -12.60 -5.01 -14.72
CA VAL A 33 -13.56 -5.05 -15.82
C VAL A 33 -13.69 -6.50 -16.25
N ASP A 34 -14.90 -7.03 -16.30
CA ASP A 34 -15.20 -8.43 -16.70
C ASP A 34 -14.43 -9.47 -15.88
N ASP A 35 -14.13 -9.17 -14.61
CA ASP A 35 -13.41 -10.05 -13.68
C ASP A 35 -12.00 -10.43 -14.13
N LYS A 36 -11.59 -10.09 -15.35
CA LYS A 36 -10.30 -10.51 -15.91
C LYS A 36 -9.54 -9.38 -16.58
N SER A 37 -10.16 -8.23 -16.77
CA SER A 37 -9.56 -7.10 -17.47
C SER A 37 -9.31 -5.96 -16.52
N ASN A 38 -8.17 -5.29 -16.69
CA ASN A 38 -7.86 -4.07 -15.95
C ASN A 38 -8.00 -2.82 -16.82
N ALA A 39 -8.78 -2.89 -17.89
CA ALA A 39 -8.94 -1.78 -18.82
C ALA A 39 -9.42 -0.50 -18.14
N ALA A 40 -10.21 -0.61 -17.06
CA ALA A 40 -10.65 0.55 -16.30
C ALA A 40 -9.50 1.32 -15.66
N ALA A 41 -8.33 0.68 -15.46
CA ALA A 41 -7.18 1.33 -14.86
C ALA A 41 -6.57 2.43 -15.74
N TYR A 42 -6.90 2.45 -17.02
CA TYR A 42 -6.36 3.46 -17.94
C TYR A 42 -7.03 4.82 -17.81
N ASP A 43 -8.26 4.85 -17.29
CA ASP A 43 -9.06 6.06 -17.17
C ASP A 43 -9.60 6.26 -15.76
N LEU A 44 -8.81 5.86 -14.77
CA LEU A 44 -9.23 5.92 -13.38
C LEU A 44 -9.28 7.33 -12.85
N GLU A 45 -10.36 7.60 -12.12
CA GLU A 45 -10.44 8.74 -11.23
C GLU A 45 -10.12 8.24 -9.83
N GLU A 46 -8.98 8.67 -9.28
CA GLU A 46 -8.52 8.18 -7.98
C GLU A 46 -9.35 8.74 -6.83
N PRO A 47 -9.65 7.92 -5.79
CA PRO A 47 -10.32 8.44 -4.62
C PRO A 47 -9.46 9.46 -3.89
N ALA A 48 -10.11 10.45 -3.29
CA ALA A 48 -9.42 11.52 -2.55
C ALA A 48 -8.76 11.00 -1.28
N SER A 49 -9.28 9.93 -0.69
CA SER A 49 -8.81 9.42 0.60
C SER A 49 -8.49 7.93 0.53
N PRO A 50 -7.45 7.50 1.26
CA PRO A 50 -7.18 6.07 1.38
C PRO A 50 -8.26 5.37 2.21
N PHE A 51 -8.42 4.07 2.02
CA PHE A 51 -9.32 3.33 2.91
C PHE A 51 -8.62 2.89 4.19
N ALA A 52 -7.29 2.94 4.24
CA ALA A 52 -6.54 2.60 5.44
C ALA A 52 -5.15 3.23 5.37
N MET A 53 -4.53 3.38 6.54
CA MET A 53 -3.17 3.91 6.69
C MET A 53 -2.46 3.14 7.80
N SER A 54 -1.13 3.17 7.77
CA SER A 54 -0.31 2.69 8.87
C SER A 54 1.11 3.21 8.73
N LYS A 55 1.96 2.89 9.71
CA LYS A 55 3.40 3.15 9.65
C LYS A 55 4.15 1.83 9.70
N THR A 56 5.27 1.75 8.99
CA THR A 56 6.10 0.57 9.08
C THR A 56 6.65 0.40 10.49
N ASP A 57 6.74 -0.84 10.94
CA ASP A 57 7.31 -1.19 12.24
C ASP A 57 8.85 -1.22 12.19
N ASN A 58 9.49 -1.68 13.25
CA ASN A 58 10.95 -1.74 13.31
C ASN A 58 11.57 -2.71 12.30
N ASP A 59 10.77 -3.62 11.76
CA ASP A 59 11.19 -4.51 10.68
C ASP A 59 10.87 -3.96 9.29
N GLY A 60 10.40 -2.71 9.22
CA GLY A 60 10.02 -2.08 7.95
C GLY A 60 8.72 -2.61 7.38
N ARG A 61 7.87 -3.25 8.18
CA ARG A 61 6.68 -3.96 7.71
C ARG A 61 5.40 -3.31 8.18
N ILE A 62 4.36 -3.40 7.33
CA ILE A 62 2.98 -3.18 7.74
C ILE A 62 2.26 -4.50 7.58
N LYS A 63 1.84 -5.08 8.71
CA LYS A 63 1.11 -6.35 8.76
C LYS A 63 -0.39 -6.12 8.93
N GLN A 64 -0.76 -5.00 9.52
CA GLN A 64 -2.15 -4.61 9.74
C GLN A 64 -2.31 -3.13 9.45
N TRP A 65 -3.39 -2.80 8.77
CA TRP A 65 -3.73 -1.42 8.42
C TRP A 65 -4.77 -0.87 9.39
N VAL A 66 -4.70 0.43 9.62
CA VAL A 66 -5.72 1.14 10.42
C VAL A 66 -6.78 1.66 9.46
N ILE A 67 -7.99 1.11 9.54
CA ILE A 67 -9.08 1.45 8.65
C ILE A 67 -9.49 2.91 8.87
N ASN A 68 -9.71 3.65 7.78
CA ASN A 68 -10.18 5.02 7.84
C ASN A 68 -11.59 5.07 8.47
N PRO A 69 -11.75 5.71 9.63
CA PRO A 69 -13.06 5.72 10.31
C PRO A 69 -14.12 6.55 9.58
N LYS A 70 -13.72 7.35 8.60
CA LYS A 70 -14.62 8.23 7.85
C LYS A 70 -15.10 7.65 6.52
N LEU A 71 -14.78 6.39 6.22
CA LEU A 71 -15.25 5.74 5.00
C LEU A 71 -16.77 5.61 5.02
N ASP A 72 -17.38 5.81 3.85
CA ASP A 72 -18.81 5.56 3.73
C ASP A 72 -19.11 4.06 3.76
N SER A 73 -20.38 3.72 3.99
CA SER A 73 -20.80 2.33 4.16
C SER A 73 -20.65 1.51 2.87
N THR A 74 -20.73 2.16 1.71
CA THR A 74 -20.58 1.49 0.41
C THR A 74 -19.17 0.97 0.24
N VAL A 75 -18.16 1.81 0.53
CA VAL A 75 -16.76 1.41 0.46
C VAL A 75 -16.45 0.31 1.46
N LYS A 76 -16.92 0.44 2.70
CA LYS A 76 -16.72 -0.58 3.73
C LYS A 76 -17.30 -1.92 3.31
N SER A 77 -18.50 -1.90 2.74
CA SER A 77 -19.16 -3.12 2.27
C SER A 77 -18.42 -3.76 1.10
N THR A 78 -17.99 -2.96 0.13
CA THR A 78 -17.25 -3.44 -1.04
C THR A 78 -15.94 -4.11 -0.64
N LEU A 79 -15.21 -3.51 0.29
CA LEU A 79 -13.90 -3.99 0.70
C LEU A 79 -13.93 -4.96 1.90
N LYS A 80 -15.12 -5.24 2.44
CA LYS A 80 -15.30 -6.12 3.61
C LYS A 80 -14.55 -5.60 4.84
N LEU A 81 -14.71 -4.29 5.08
CA LEU A 81 -14.12 -3.59 6.23
C LEU A 81 -15.20 -3.36 7.28
N TYR A 82 -15.25 -4.19 8.32
CA TYR A 82 -16.17 -4.00 9.42
C TYR A 82 -15.55 -4.45 10.73
N ASP A 83 -16.06 -3.90 11.82
CA ASP A 83 -15.51 -4.10 13.17
C ASP A 83 -14.04 -3.68 13.26
N GLY A 84 -13.65 -2.62 12.50
CA GLY A 84 -12.29 -2.11 12.47
C GLY A 84 -11.28 -3.06 11.85
N ARG A 85 -11.73 -4.05 11.07
CA ARG A 85 -10.88 -5.11 10.52
C ARG A 85 -11.18 -5.35 9.05
N TRP A 86 -10.14 -5.81 8.34
CA TRP A 86 -10.21 -6.20 6.94
C TRP A 86 -10.47 -7.71 6.89
N HIS A 87 -11.69 -8.10 6.55
CA HIS A 87 -12.09 -9.49 6.65
C HIS A 87 -11.74 -10.34 5.44
N GLU A 88 -11.82 -9.76 4.23
CA GLU A 88 -11.71 -10.52 3.01
C GLU A 88 -11.18 -9.65 1.89
N LEU A 89 -10.40 -10.24 0.99
CA LEU A 89 -9.78 -9.50 -0.11
C LEU A 89 -10.71 -9.43 -1.32
N THR A 90 -10.97 -8.21 -1.77
CA THR A 90 -11.81 -7.94 -2.95
C THR A 90 -10.91 -7.81 -4.18
N PRO A 91 -11.19 -8.52 -5.28
CA PRO A 91 -10.45 -8.30 -6.53
C PRO A 91 -10.57 -6.86 -7.02
N GLY A 92 -9.54 -6.37 -7.68
CA GLY A 92 -9.54 -5.02 -8.20
C GLY A 92 -8.15 -4.42 -8.31
N ILE A 93 -8.12 -3.12 -8.53
CA ILE A 93 -6.88 -2.35 -8.65
C ILE A 93 -6.67 -1.56 -7.37
N TYR A 94 -5.50 -1.70 -6.79
CA TYR A 94 -5.10 -1.06 -5.53
C TYR A 94 -3.86 -0.20 -5.74
N LYS A 95 -3.64 0.73 -4.84
CA LYS A 95 -2.42 1.52 -4.81
C LYS A 95 -1.97 1.70 -3.37
N ILE A 96 -0.65 1.57 -3.14
CA ILE A 96 -0.05 1.96 -1.87
C ILE A 96 0.84 3.16 -2.12
N LYS A 97 0.66 4.21 -1.31
CA LYS A 97 1.51 5.40 -1.31
C LYS A 97 2.40 5.36 -0.08
N PHE A 98 3.71 5.46 -0.32
CA PHE A 98 4.74 5.42 0.72
C PHE A 98 5.36 6.80 0.84
N LEU A 99 5.30 7.43 2.02
CA LEU A 99 5.87 8.77 2.22
C LEU A 99 7.38 8.70 2.45
N THR A 100 8.09 8.33 1.40
CA THR A 100 9.52 8.04 1.44
C THR A 100 10.38 9.30 1.58
N GLY A 101 10.00 10.39 0.95
CA GLY A 101 10.71 11.66 1.09
C GLY A 101 10.70 12.16 2.52
N LYS A 102 9.54 12.02 3.18
CA LYS A 102 9.40 12.35 4.60
C LYS A 102 10.32 11.49 5.46
N TYR A 103 10.39 10.20 5.18
CA TYR A 103 11.28 9.26 5.88
C TYR A 103 12.76 9.71 5.78
N PHE A 104 13.24 9.99 4.56
CA PHE A 104 14.63 10.41 4.37
C PHE A 104 14.91 11.75 5.06
N HIS A 105 13.98 12.69 4.97
CA HIS A 105 14.14 14.00 5.60
C HIS A 105 14.21 13.87 7.14
N GLU A 106 13.43 12.99 7.73
CA GLU A 106 13.46 12.74 9.16
C GLU A 106 14.76 12.06 9.63
N LEU A 107 15.38 11.27 8.77
CA LEU A 107 16.70 10.70 9.06
C LEU A 107 17.80 11.75 9.01
N ASN A 108 17.73 12.63 8.02
CA ASN A 108 18.73 13.69 7.81
C ASN A 108 18.07 14.81 7.00
N GLU A 109 17.83 15.96 7.64
CA GLU A 109 17.11 17.06 7.01
C GLU A 109 17.83 17.67 5.79
N THR A 110 19.12 17.40 5.60
CA THR A 110 19.87 17.81 4.40
C THR A 110 19.87 16.75 3.32
N SER A 111 19.25 15.62 3.55
CA SER A 111 19.19 14.53 2.58
C SER A 111 18.45 14.96 1.31
N ARG A 112 19.02 14.60 0.16
CA ARG A 112 18.37 14.82 -1.12
C ARG A 112 17.70 13.53 -1.56
N THR A 113 16.48 13.66 -2.07
CA THR A 113 15.77 12.53 -2.66
C THR A 113 15.10 12.99 -3.95
N PHE A 114 15.14 12.15 -4.96
CA PHE A 114 14.53 12.49 -6.25
C PHE A 114 13.01 12.27 -6.22
N PHE A 115 12.56 11.26 -5.49
CA PHE A 115 11.14 10.92 -5.40
C PHE A 115 10.58 11.40 -4.07
N PRO A 116 9.66 12.37 -4.05
CA PRO A 116 9.09 12.87 -2.78
C PRO A 116 8.26 11.83 -2.07
N PHE A 117 7.70 10.89 -2.82
CA PHE A 117 6.99 9.71 -2.32
C PHE A 117 7.00 8.65 -3.42
N VAL A 118 6.66 7.43 -3.05
CA VAL A 118 6.56 6.32 -4.00
C VAL A 118 5.12 5.83 -4.00
N GLU A 119 4.59 5.57 -5.20
CA GLU A 119 3.27 4.96 -5.36
C GLU A 119 3.41 3.68 -6.16
N ILE A 120 2.83 2.60 -5.65
CA ILE A 120 2.83 1.31 -6.33
C ILE A 120 1.38 0.90 -6.58
N THR A 121 1.03 0.77 -7.85
CA THR A 121 -0.30 0.31 -8.27
C THR A 121 -0.20 -1.15 -8.66
N PHE A 122 -1.13 -1.97 -8.18
CA PHE A 122 -1.10 -3.41 -8.43
C PHE A 122 -2.51 -3.96 -8.54
N GLN A 123 -2.62 -5.16 -9.10
CA GLN A 123 -3.89 -5.80 -9.39
C GLN A 123 -4.06 -7.06 -8.56
N ILE A 124 -5.25 -7.21 -8.00
CA ILE A 124 -5.70 -8.43 -7.34
C ILE A 124 -6.67 -9.14 -8.27
N ASP A 125 -6.31 -10.32 -8.69
CA ASP A 125 -7.10 -11.10 -9.66
C ASP A 125 -8.34 -11.71 -9.03
N ASN A 126 -9.26 -12.19 -9.85
CA ASN A 126 -10.45 -12.91 -9.44
C ASN A 126 -10.38 -14.36 -9.97
N PRO A 127 -10.37 -15.38 -9.09
CA PRO A 127 -10.38 -15.28 -7.64
C PRO A 127 -9.02 -14.81 -7.09
N PRO A 128 -9.01 -14.10 -5.97
CA PRO A 128 -7.74 -13.64 -5.39
C PRO A 128 -6.97 -14.81 -4.77
N ASP A 129 -5.65 -14.67 -4.75
CA ASP A 129 -4.82 -15.55 -3.96
C ASP A 129 -5.02 -15.25 -2.47
N HIS A 130 -4.48 -16.12 -1.63
CA HIS A 130 -4.67 -16.01 -0.19
C HIS A 130 -4.12 -14.72 0.40
N HIS A 131 -2.97 -14.26 -0.10
CA HIS A 131 -2.25 -13.12 0.47
C HIS A 131 -1.36 -12.46 -0.59
N TYR A 132 -1.22 -11.13 -0.49
CA TYR A 132 -0.36 -10.35 -1.37
C TYR A 132 0.60 -9.52 -0.54
N HIS A 133 1.86 -9.52 -0.93
CA HIS A 133 2.92 -8.79 -0.24
C HIS A 133 3.63 -7.88 -1.24
N VAL A 134 3.80 -6.61 -0.87
CA VAL A 134 4.39 -5.58 -1.74
C VAL A 134 5.70 -5.10 -1.12
N PRO A 135 6.85 -5.65 -1.51
CA PRO A 135 8.14 -5.16 -1.05
C PRO A 135 8.55 -3.90 -1.79
N LEU A 136 9.19 -2.97 -1.09
CA LEU A 136 9.78 -1.77 -1.67
C LEU A 136 11.26 -1.75 -1.34
N LEU A 137 12.11 -1.76 -2.37
CA LEU A 137 13.55 -1.57 -2.24
C LEU A 137 13.81 -0.10 -2.53
N LEU A 138 14.25 0.64 -1.52
CA LEU A 138 14.22 2.10 -1.52
C LEU A 138 15.61 2.70 -1.40
N SER A 139 15.94 3.66 -2.27
CA SER A 139 17.08 4.55 -2.09
C SER A 139 16.63 5.98 -2.37
N ASN A 140 17.54 6.94 -2.21
CA ASN A 140 17.22 8.35 -2.41
C ASN A 140 16.87 8.70 -3.87
N HIS A 141 17.40 7.95 -4.83
CA HIS A 141 17.29 8.29 -6.26
C HIS A 141 16.73 7.14 -7.11
N SER A 142 16.31 6.03 -6.49
CA SER A 142 15.74 4.91 -7.22
C SER A 142 14.93 4.03 -6.27
N TYR A 143 14.05 3.24 -6.84
CA TYR A 143 13.35 2.22 -6.08
C TYR A 143 12.93 1.09 -7.01
N SER A 144 12.67 -0.05 -6.43
CA SER A 144 12.10 -1.17 -7.17
C SER A 144 11.10 -1.89 -6.31
N THR A 145 10.22 -2.64 -6.96
CA THR A 145 9.19 -3.41 -6.30
C THR A 145 8.95 -4.70 -7.08
N TYR A 146 8.29 -5.64 -6.44
CA TYR A 146 7.89 -6.88 -7.08
C TYR A 146 6.77 -7.50 -6.25
N ARG A 147 6.14 -8.53 -6.78
CA ARG A 147 5.17 -9.28 -5.98
C ARG A 147 5.95 -10.23 -5.05
N GLY A 148 5.89 -9.95 -3.75
CA GLY A 148 6.48 -10.82 -2.74
C GLY A 148 5.67 -12.10 -2.55
N SER A 149 6.25 -13.03 -1.86
CA SER A 149 5.58 -14.31 -1.57
C SER A 149 4.79 -14.27 -0.26
#